data_f23200a36c203c20ba0ffdf50cc11f58
#
_entry.id   f23200a36c203c20ba0ffdf50cc11f58
#
_cell.length_a   1.000
_cell.length_b   1.000
_cell.length_c   1.000
_cell.angle_alpha   90.00
_cell.angle_beta   90.00
_cell.angle_gamma   90.00
#
_symmetry.space_group_name_H-M   'P 1'
#
loop_
_entity.id
_entity.type
_entity.pdbx_description
1 polymer ?
#
loop_
_entity_poly.entity_id
_entity_poly.type
_entity_poly.pdbx_seq_one_letter_code
_entity_poly.pdbx_strand_id
1 'polypeptide(L)'
;MADLRLEELNATNIVAANNLSLKPGQEQFIAPVTYAAEASVVNPDTAWQRVALSEERVVGFIHGNFDPENVHEEFRACIWRINVDAEVQGKGVGRFLAHALAEEAKRRGFDRITVLWEPGAEGPGEFFHRIGFQDVGETQYGDVIGALEL
;
A
#
# COMPACT_ATOMS: atom_id res chain seq x y z
N MET A 1 -17.71 -7.64 7.90
CA MET A 1 -16.57 -8.55 8.01
C MET A 1 -16.19 -8.69 9.46
N ALA A 2 -15.80 -9.90 9.87
CA ALA A 2 -15.30 -10.12 11.21
C ALA A 2 -14.08 -9.25 11.50
N ASP A 3 -13.67 -9.19 12.74
CA ASP A 3 -12.59 -8.34 13.16
C ASP A 3 -11.32 -8.58 12.34
N LEU A 4 -10.69 -7.50 11.92
CA LEU A 4 -9.43 -7.54 11.21
C LEU A 4 -8.30 -7.37 12.20
N ARG A 5 -7.23 -8.12 11.99
CA ARG A 5 -6.05 -8.10 12.83
C ARG A 5 -4.82 -7.89 11.94
N LEU A 6 -3.86 -7.12 12.42
CA LEU A 6 -2.64 -6.81 11.70
C LEU A 6 -1.50 -7.65 12.28
N GLU A 7 -0.70 -8.28 11.40
CA GLU A 7 0.51 -9.01 11.83
C GLU A 7 1.67 -8.68 10.91
N GLU A 8 2.88 -8.81 11.44
CA GLU A 8 4.08 -8.66 10.63
C GLU A 8 4.16 -9.79 9.61
N LEU A 9 4.69 -9.49 8.43
CA LEU A 9 4.98 -10.53 7.44
C LEU A 9 6.09 -11.42 7.98
N ASN A 10 5.85 -12.72 7.99
CA ASN A 10 6.79 -13.70 8.52
C ASN A 10 6.69 -15.03 7.78
N ALA A 11 7.50 -16.02 8.16
CA ALA A 11 7.52 -17.32 7.49
C ALA A 11 6.19 -18.04 7.58
N THR A 12 5.39 -17.77 8.60
CA THR A 12 4.08 -18.43 8.79
C THR A 12 3.03 -17.93 7.81
N ASN A 13 3.03 -16.64 7.51
CA ASN A 13 1.96 -16.01 6.70
C ASN A 13 2.39 -15.57 5.30
N ILE A 14 3.70 -15.63 4.98
CA ILE A 14 4.18 -15.12 3.70
C ILE A 14 3.63 -15.88 2.49
N VAL A 15 3.45 -17.18 2.61
CA VAL A 15 2.93 -18.00 1.51
C VAL A 15 1.48 -17.60 1.21
N ALA A 16 0.67 -17.44 2.26
CA ALA A 16 -0.71 -17.02 2.08
C ALA A 16 -0.79 -15.61 1.49
N ALA A 17 0.09 -14.69 1.92
CA ALA A 17 0.13 -13.34 1.38
C ALA A 17 0.47 -13.35 -0.11
N ASN A 18 1.43 -14.18 -0.52
CA ASN A 18 1.81 -14.28 -1.93
C ASN A 18 0.76 -14.96 -2.79
N ASN A 19 -0.14 -15.72 -2.19
CA ASN A 19 -1.17 -16.47 -2.89
C ASN A 19 -2.54 -15.79 -2.87
N LEU A 20 -2.62 -14.53 -2.45
CA LEU A 20 -3.88 -13.80 -2.50
C LEU A 20 -4.41 -13.75 -3.91
N SER A 21 -5.71 -14.04 -4.06
CA SER A 21 -6.38 -14.00 -5.34
C SER A 21 -6.83 -12.55 -5.59
N LEU A 22 -6.24 -11.89 -6.57
CA LEU A 22 -6.55 -10.49 -6.87
C LEU A 22 -7.54 -10.40 -8.03
N LYS A 23 -8.39 -9.38 -8.02
CA LYS A 23 -9.25 -9.09 -9.16
C LYS A 23 -8.40 -8.63 -10.34
N PRO A 24 -8.83 -8.89 -11.59
CA PRO A 24 -8.14 -8.40 -12.78
C PRO A 24 -7.87 -6.89 -12.66
N GLY A 25 -6.63 -6.49 -12.90
CA GLY A 25 -6.22 -5.08 -12.83
C GLY A 25 -5.73 -4.62 -11.47
N GLN A 26 -5.94 -5.39 -10.41
CA GLN A 26 -5.49 -4.99 -9.07
C GLN A 26 -3.98 -5.04 -8.89
N GLU A 27 -3.31 -5.86 -9.62
CA GLU A 27 -1.85 -5.90 -9.63
C GLU A 27 -1.27 -4.56 -10.09
N GLN A 28 -2.08 -3.72 -10.74
CA GLN A 28 -1.69 -2.36 -11.13
C GLN A 28 -1.71 -1.38 -9.96
N PHE A 29 -2.21 -1.80 -8.78
CA PHE A 29 -2.18 -0.99 -7.56
C PHE A 29 -0.84 -1.10 -6.85
N ILE A 30 0.09 -1.72 -7.47
CA ILE A 30 1.46 -1.85 -7.07
C ILE A 30 2.18 -0.64 -7.63
N ALA A 31 3.31 -0.27 -7.05
CA ALA A 31 4.16 0.78 -7.59
C ALA A 31 4.29 0.60 -9.11
N PRO A 32 4.23 1.68 -9.88
CA PRO A 32 4.24 1.59 -11.34
C PRO A 32 5.34 0.71 -11.89
N VAL A 33 5.09 0.08 -13.03
CA VAL A 33 6.05 -0.82 -13.68
C VAL A 33 7.41 -0.15 -13.88
N THR A 34 7.42 1.16 -14.12
CA THR A 34 8.65 1.95 -14.25
C THR A 34 9.52 1.90 -13.00
N TYR A 35 8.94 1.62 -11.85
CA TYR A 35 9.68 1.49 -10.60
C TYR A 35 9.86 0.02 -10.18
N ALA A 36 9.42 -0.93 -11.00
CA ALA A 36 9.49 -2.35 -10.65
C ALA A 36 10.92 -2.82 -10.42
N ALA A 37 11.86 -2.31 -11.21
CA ALA A 37 13.27 -2.65 -11.05
C ALA A 37 13.82 -2.10 -9.73
N GLU A 38 13.37 -0.92 -9.32
CA GLU A 38 13.76 -0.33 -8.05
C GLU A 38 13.08 -1.06 -6.89
N ALA A 39 11.83 -1.50 -7.10
CA ALA A 39 11.09 -2.27 -6.11
C ALA A 39 11.74 -3.62 -5.83
N SER A 40 12.42 -4.21 -6.81
CA SER A 40 13.13 -5.47 -6.60
C SER A 40 14.37 -5.29 -5.73
N VAL A 41 14.80 -4.04 -5.52
CA VAL A 41 15.92 -3.70 -4.64
C VAL A 41 15.38 -3.01 -3.38
N VAL A 42 14.33 -3.57 -2.81
CA VAL A 42 13.75 -3.01 -1.59
C VAL A 42 14.76 -3.11 -0.46
N ASN A 43 15.04 -1.97 0.15
CA ASN A 43 15.92 -1.95 1.31
C ASN A 43 15.14 -2.50 2.51
N PRO A 44 15.54 -3.65 3.06
CA PRO A 44 14.82 -4.25 4.19
C PRO A 44 14.80 -3.34 5.43
N ASP A 45 15.75 -2.40 5.53
CA ASP A 45 15.80 -1.48 6.67
C ASP A 45 14.73 -0.40 6.60
N THR A 46 14.18 -0.13 5.42
CA THR A 46 13.12 0.87 5.24
C THR A 46 11.76 0.26 4.96
N ALA A 47 11.71 -1.04 4.66
CA ALA A 47 10.46 -1.73 4.33
C ALA A 47 9.62 -1.98 5.60
N TRP A 48 8.32 -1.79 5.46
CA TRP A 48 7.35 -2.09 6.51
C TRP A 48 6.27 -2.95 5.88
N GLN A 49 6.21 -4.21 6.27
CA GLN A 49 5.31 -5.18 5.64
C GLN A 49 4.39 -5.81 6.68
N ARG A 50 3.11 -5.81 6.39
CA ARG A 50 2.08 -6.34 7.28
C ARG A 50 1.03 -7.09 6.49
N VAL A 51 0.39 -8.05 7.17
CA VAL A 51 -0.77 -8.74 6.62
C VAL A 51 -1.99 -8.45 7.47
N ALA A 52 -3.16 -8.45 6.84
CA ALA A 52 -4.43 -8.37 7.53
C ALA A 52 -5.01 -9.77 7.58
N LEU A 53 -5.47 -10.17 8.77
CA LEU A 53 -6.13 -11.46 8.97
C LEU A 53 -7.56 -11.24 9.42
N SER A 54 -8.45 -12.08 8.89
CA SER A 54 -9.80 -12.22 9.38
C SER A 54 -9.95 -13.65 9.85
N GLU A 55 -10.16 -13.82 11.14
CA GLU A 55 -10.10 -15.09 11.83
C GLU A 55 -8.71 -15.71 11.66
N GLU A 56 -8.41 -16.72 11.04
CA GLU A 56 -7.05 -17.24 10.84
C GLU A 56 -6.62 -17.15 9.38
N ARG A 57 -7.36 -16.39 8.57
CA ARG A 57 -7.12 -16.29 7.14
C ARG A 57 -6.48 -14.95 6.78
N VAL A 58 -5.40 -14.99 6.01
CA VAL A 58 -4.81 -13.78 5.43
C VAL A 58 -5.74 -13.26 4.33
N VAL A 59 -6.20 -12.02 4.46
CA VAL A 59 -7.13 -11.39 3.53
C VAL A 59 -6.55 -10.15 2.85
N GLY A 60 -5.37 -9.69 3.28
CA GLY A 60 -4.73 -8.54 2.66
C GLY A 60 -3.26 -8.43 3.04
N PHE A 61 -2.56 -7.60 2.29
CA PHE A 61 -1.12 -7.37 2.46
C PHE A 61 -0.81 -5.92 2.12
N ILE A 62 0.09 -5.31 2.89
CA ILE A 62 0.60 -3.97 2.58
C ILE A 62 2.11 -3.94 2.72
N HIS A 63 2.76 -3.31 1.76
CA HIS A 63 4.17 -3.00 1.80
C HIS A 63 4.33 -1.48 1.78
N GLY A 64 4.83 -0.94 2.88
CA GLY A 64 5.16 0.47 3.00
C GLY A 64 6.65 0.67 3.00
N ASN A 65 7.06 1.91 2.75
CA ASN A 65 8.46 2.30 2.78
C ASN A 65 8.59 3.56 3.63
N PHE A 66 9.52 3.53 4.59
CA PHE A 66 9.83 4.67 5.45
C PHE A 66 11.30 4.99 5.31
N ASP A 67 11.60 6.02 4.53
CA ASP A 67 12.97 6.44 4.23
C ASP A 67 13.03 7.97 4.23
N PRO A 68 13.21 8.58 5.42
CA PRO A 68 13.14 10.04 5.54
C PRO A 68 14.23 10.77 4.76
N GLU A 69 15.28 10.06 4.36
CA GLU A 69 16.38 10.66 3.61
C GLU A 69 16.30 10.42 2.11
N ASN A 70 15.21 9.81 1.63
CA ASN A 70 15.04 9.58 0.21
C ASN A 70 15.03 10.92 -0.54
N VAL A 71 15.75 10.98 -1.66
CA VAL A 71 15.81 12.18 -2.48
C VAL A 71 14.48 12.53 -3.10
N HIS A 72 13.62 11.53 -3.32
CA HIS A 72 12.27 11.72 -3.82
C HIS A 72 11.31 11.78 -2.64
N GLU A 73 10.71 12.95 -2.43
CA GLU A 73 9.81 13.16 -1.31
C GLU A 73 8.67 12.14 -1.28
N GLU A 74 8.15 11.76 -2.45
CA GLU A 74 7.04 10.82 -2.59
C GLU A 74 7.38 9.39 -2.15
N PHE A 75 8.65 9.10 -1.84
CA PHE A 75 9.07 7.78 -1.37
C PHE A 75 9.52 7.80 0.10
N ARG A 76 9.41 8.93 0.78
CA ARG A 76 9.86 9.04 2.17
C ARG A 76 8.96 8.33 3.16
N ALA A 77 7.65 8.36 2.91
CA ALA A 77 6.68 7.59 3.69
C ALA A 77 5.54 7.26 2.72
N CYS A 78 5.52 6.03 2.23
CA CYS A 78 4.60 5.72 1.13
C CYS A 78 4.04 4.31 1.21
N ILE A 79 2.91 4.11 0.53
CA ILE A 79 2.39 2.78 0.23
C ILE A 79 3.06 2.34 -1.07
N TRP A 80 3.83 1.26 -0.97
CA TRP A 80 4.51 0.70 -2.14
C TRP A 80 3.65 -0.33 -2.85
N ARG A 81 2.92 -1.15 -2.08
CA ARG A 81 2.01 -2.17 -2.60
C ARG A 81 0.90 -2.42 -1.59
N ILE A 82 -0.32 -2.58 -2.08
CA ILE A 82 -1.44 -2.99 -1.24
C ILE A 82 -2.29 -3.98 -2.05
N ASN A 83 -2.54 -5.15 -1.46
CA ASN A 83 -3.30 -6.21 -2.09
C ASN A 83 -4.43 -6.65 -1.16
N VAL A 84 -5.62 -6.86 -1.71
CA VAL A 84 -6.76 -7.34 -0.96
C VAL A 84 -7.33 -8.56 -1.69
N ASP A 85 -7.61 -9.62 -0.96
CA ASP A 85 -8.18 -10.84 -1.54
C ASP A 85 -9.47 -10.50 -2.30
N ALA A 86 -9.60 -11.06 -3.51
CA ALA A 86 -10.73 -10.77 -4.39
C ALA A 86 -12.08 -11.10 -3.76
N GLU A 87 -12.14 -12.11 -2.90
CA GLU A 87 -13.38 -12.55 -2.27
C GLU A 87 -13.88 -11.56 -1.19
N VAL A 88 -13.01 -10.69 -0.69
CA VAL A 88 -13.36 -9.75 0.39
C VAL A 88 -13.22 -8.31 -0.03
N GLN A 89 -13.18 -8.02 -1.33
CA GLN A 89 -13.15 -6.66 -1.84
C GLN A 89 -14.38 -5.88 -1.37
N GLY A 90 -14.21 -4.59 -1.11
CA GLY A 90 -15.31 -3.73 -0.69
C GLY A 90 -15.73 -3.88 0.76
N LYS A 91 -14.97 -4.65 1.56
CA LYS A 91 -15.31 -4.90 2.97
C LYS A 91 -14.39 -4.19 3.96
N GLY A 92 -13.62 -3.22 3.48
CA GLY A 92 -12.80 -2.38 4.35
C GLY A 92 -11.39 -2.88 4.63
N VAL A 93 -10.95 -3.97 4.01
CA VAL A 93 -9.59 -4.50 4.25
C VAL A 93 -8.53 -3.52 3.78
N GLY A 94 -8.68 -2.97 2.56
CA GLY A 94 -7.72 -1.99 2.03
C GLY A 94 -7.64 -0.75 2.90
N ARG A 95 -8.77 -0.25 3.35
CA ARG A 95 -8.84 0.90 4.23
C ARG A 95 -8.15 0.60 5.57
N PHE A 96 -8.38 -0.58 6.13
CA PHE A 96 -7.74 -1.02 7.36
C PHE A 96 -6.21 -1.00 7.21
N LEU A 97 -5.70 -1.55 6.11
CA LEU A 97 -4.26 -1.60 5.85
C LEU A 97 -3.67 -0.20 5.66
N ALA A 98 -4.32 0.64 4.88
CA ALA A 98 -3.85 2.01 4.66
C ALA A 98 -3.84 2.82 5.95
N HIS A 99 -4.85 2.66 6.80
CA HIS A 99 -4.90 3.31 8.10
C HIS A 99 -3.79 2.82 9.02
N ALA A 100 -3.47 1.52 8.99
CA ALA A 100 -2.39 0.98 9.79
C ALA A 100 -1.05 1.60 9.41
N LEU A 101 -0.80 1.78 8.12
CA LEU A 101 0.41 2.42 7.64
C LEU A 101 0.44 3.90 8.05
N ALA A 102 -0.70 4.59 7.96
CA ALA A 102 -0.81 5.99 8.37
C ALA A 102 -0.49 6.15 9.86
N GLU A 103 -1.00 5.26 10.71
CA GLU A 103 -0.72 5.30 12.14
C GLU A 103 0.77 5.04 12.44
N GLU A 104 1.38 4.12 11.71
CA GLU A 104 2.82 3.87 11.86
C GLU A 104 3.64 5.09 11.42
N ALA A 105 3.24 5.74 10.33
CA ALA A 105 3.90 6.95 9.85
C ALA A 105 3.85 8.06 10.91
N LYS A 106 2.68 8.24 11.55
CA LYS A 106 2.53 9.23 12.61
C LYS A 106 3.46 8.92 13.78
N ARG A 107 3.55 7.66 14.19
CA ARG A 107 4.45 7.26 15.29
C ARG A 107 5.91 7.56 14.95
N ARG A 108 6.27 7.50 13.68
CA ARG A 108 7.64 7.78 13.23
C ARG A 108 7.90 9.26 12.99
N GLY A 109 6.91 10.12 13.16
CA GLY A 109 7.05 11.56 13.04
C GLY A 109 6.81 12.12 11.65
N PHE A 110 6.29 11.33 10.73
CA PHE A 110 5.89 11.84 9.41
C PHE A 110 4.56 12.58 9.51
N ASP A 111 4.36 13.60 8.69
CA ASP A 111 3.14 14.39 8.67
C ASP A 111 2.25 14.08 7.47
N ARG A 112 2.71 13.21 6.55
CA ARG A 112 1.90 12.71 5.45
C ARG A 112 2.45 11.40 4.91
N ILE A 113 1.58 10.67 4.22
CA ILE A 113 1.99 9.49 3.44
C ILE A 113 1.56 9.68 2.00
N THR A 114 2.24 9.01 1.09
CA THR A 114 1.99 9.13 -0.34
C THR A 114 1.74 7.77 -0.96
N VAL A 115 1.19 7.77 -2.16
CA VAL A 115 1.01 6.59 -2.99
C VAL A 115 1.06 7.02 -4.45
N LEU A 116 1.56 6.15 -5.31
CA LEU A 116 1.59 6.40 -6.75
C LEU A 116 0.63 5.45 -7.46
N TRP A 117 -0.10 5.96 -8.45
CA TRP A 117 -0.94 5.09 -9.27
C TRP A 117 -0.98 5.59 -10.71
N GLU A 118 -1.29 4.66 -11.64
CA GLU A 118 -1.50 5.02 -13.02
C GLU A 118 -2.86 5.72 -13.15
N PRO A 119 -2.92 6.83 -13.91
CA PRO A 119 -4.20 7.52 -14.13
C PRO A 119 -5.12 6.65 -15.00
N GLY A 120 -6.43 6.83 -14.83
CA GLY A 120 -7.42 6.13 -15.62
C GLY A 120 -8.61 5.69 -14.78
N ALA A 121 -9.75 5.50 -15.44
CA ALA A 121 -11.01 5.16 -14.77
C ALA A 121 -10.98 3.77 -14.10
N GLU A 122 -10.13 2.88 -14.58
CA GLU A 122 -10.02 1.51 -14.04
C GLU A 122 -8.91 1.38 -13.01
N GLY A 123 -8.16 2.46 -12.75
CA GLY A 123 -7.09 2.45 -11.78
C GLY A 123 -7.57 2.60 -10.34
N PRO A 124 -6.64 2.60 -9.39
CA PRO A 124 -6.97 2.64 -7.96
C PRO A 124 -7.26 4.03 -7.42
N GLY A 125 -7.23 5.06 -8.27
CA GLY A 125 -7.39 6.45 -7.83
C GLY A 125 -8.64 6.68 -7.01
N GLU A 126 -9.78 6.11 -7.45
CA GLU A 126 -11.04 6.28 -6.74
C GLU A 126 -10.97 5.72 -5.33
N PHE A 127 -10.34 4.56 -5.15
CA PHE A 127 -10.15 3.97 -3.83
C PHE A 127 -9.34 4.90 -2.93
N PHE A 128 -8.21 5.40 -3.43
CA PHE A 128 -7.35 6.27 -2.62
C PHE A 128 -8.04 7.61 -2.32
N HIS A 129 -8.76 8.19 -3.27
CA HIS A 129 -9.53 9.40 -3.03
C HIS A 129 -10.59 9.16 -1.95
N ARG A 130 -11.26 8.02 -2.00
CA ARG A 130 -12.32 7.68 -1.05
C ARG A 130 -11.81 7.59 0.39
N ILE A 131 -10.57 7.16 0.58
CA ILE A 131 -10.00 7.05 1.92
C ILE A 131 -9.20 8.30 2.32
N GLY A 132 -9.22 9.35 1.51
CA GLY A 132 -8.73 10.66 1.89
C GLY A 132 -7.49 11.18 1.18
N PHE A 133 -6.91 10.40 0.26
CA PHE A 133 -5.75 10.86 -0.49
C PHE A 133 -6.17 11.92 -1.51
N GLN A 134 -5.32 12.92 -1.70
CA GLN A 134 -5.53 13.98 -2.67
C GLN A 134 -4.38 13.99 -3.68
N ASP A 135 -4.69 14.33 -4.93
CA ASP A 135 -3.67 14.44 -5.97
C ASP A 135 -2.79 15.64 -5.66
N VAL A 136 -1.49 15.43 -5.54
CA VAL A 136 -0.54 16.51 -5.25
C VAL A 136 0.49 16.70 -6.34
N GLY A 137 0.54 15.83 -7.34
CA GLY A 137 1.48 15.96 -8.44
C GLY A 137 1.48 14.76 -9.36
N GLU A 138 2.44 14.77 -10.27
CA GLU A 138 2.68 13.67 -11.20
C GLU A 138 4.15 13.35 -11.21
N THR A 139 4.47 12.07 -11.47
CA THR A 139 5.86 11.66 -11.68
C THR A 139 6.28 12.01 -13.11
N GLN A 140 7.58 11.91 -13.39
CA GLN A 140 8.10 12.10 -14.75
C GLN A 140 7.53 11.08 -15.76
N TYR A 141 6.92 10.02 -15.27
CA TYR A 141 6.32 8.97 -16.10
C TYR A 141 4.80 9.11 -16.25
N GLY A 142 4.23 10.17 -15.70
CA GLY A 142 2.79 10.44 -15.83
C GLY A 142 1.92 9.78 -14.78
N ASP A 143 2.51 9.17 -13.76
CA ASP A 143 1.73 8.59 -12.66
C ASP A 143 1.26 9.66 -11.69
N VAL A 144 0.09 9.48 -11.12
CA VAL A 144 -0.45 10.40 -10.11
C VAL A 144 0.25 10.17 -8.79
N ILE A 145 0.62 11.26 -8.12
CA ILE A 145 1.10 11.21 -6.74
C ILE A 145 -0.06 11.65 -5.85
N GLY A 146 -0.53 10.74 -5.00
CA GLY A 146 -1.55 11.03 -4.01
C GLY A 146 -0.92 11.19 -2.64
N ALA A 147 -1.45 12.07 -1.82
CA ALA A 147 -0.97 12.30 -0.45
C ALA A 147 -2.13 12.33 0.54
N LEU A 148 -1.90 11.76 1.70
CA LEU A 148 -2.82 11.80 2.84
C LEU A 148 -2.12 12.52 3.98
N GLU A 149 -2.69 13.63 4.42
CA GLU A 149 -2.18 14.36 5.57
C GLU A 149 -2.53 13.61 6.86
N LEU A 150 -1.59 13.55 7.77
CA LEU A 150 -1.71 12.79 9.02
C LEU A 150 -2.10 13.67 10.20
#